data_70d718182a18f195542cbfcc943f4ba1
#
_entry.id   70d718182a18f195542cbfcc943f4ba1
#
_cell.length_a   1.000
_cell.length_b   1.000
_cell.length_c   1.000
_cell.angle_alpha   90.00
_cell.angle_beta   90.00
_cell.angle_gamma   90.00
#
_symmetry.space_group_name_H-M   'P 1'
#
loop_
_entity.id
_entity.type
_entity.pdbx_description
1 polymer ?
#
loop_
_entity_poly.entity_id
_entity_poly.type
_entity_poly.pdbx_seq_one_letter_code
_entity_poly.pdbx_strand_id
1 'polypeptide(L)'
;MKFVKFTEKYQSLAQSFDCENFVINNFLKSSDALDPNQGITYILLDDEETQIVGFYNIGMTRIDQTQIVEKDTYYYPMGGSVVINYLAITKDYKHHQYIPGEKYYYGDYILNDCEEKICELRKKIGFSFIMISSTEEGYHLYHDRNFYDDFEDYMSIFLKESDKKGHLLYKWVDDLEFE
;
A
#
# COMPACT_ATOMS: atom_id res chain seq x y z
N MET A 1 13.12 14.97 5.98
CA MET A 1 12.42 14.08 5.00
C MET A 1 11.07 14.65 4.65
N LYS A 2 10.57 14.41 3.43
CA LYS A 2 9.23 14.87 3.02
C LYS A 2 8.58 13.91 2.02
N PHE A 3 7.25 13.79 2.13
CA PHE A 3 6.45 13.08 1.14
C PHE A 3 6.06 14.02 0.00
N VAL A 4 6.18 13.52 -1.22
CA VAL A 4 5.74 14.22 -2.44
C VAL A 4 5.09 13.24 -3.41
N LYS A 5 4.18 13.74 -4.25
CA LYS A 5 3.66 12.95 -5.37
C LYS A 5 4.80 12.67 -6.36
N PHE A 6 4.92 11.41 -6.79
CA PHE A 6 5.88 11.03 -7.81
C PHE A 6 5.52 11.64 -9.16
N THR A 7 6.48 12.26 -9.80
CA THR A 7 6.35 12.90 -11.11
C THR A 7 7.62 12.67 -11.92
N GLU A 8 7.61 12.99 -13.20
CA GLU A 8 8.77 12.88 -14.09
C GLU A 8 10.04 13.53 -13.53
N LYS A 9 9.90 14.60 -12.74
CA LYS A 9 11.00 15.29 -12.07
C LYS A 9 11.87 14.35 -11.22
N TYR A 10 11.26 13.32 -10.62
CA TYR A 10 11.93 12.39 -9.69
C TYR A 10 12.32 11.06 -10.33
N GLN A 11 12.04 10.87 -11.63
CA GLN A 11 12.26 9.60 -12.30
C GLN A 11 13.75 9.20 -12.33
N SER A 12 14.66 10.17 -12.39
CA SER A 12 16.10 9.92 -12.30
C SER A 12 16.51 9.36 -10.93
N LEU A 13 15.89 9.82 -9.84
CA LEU A 13 16.16 9.31 -8.50
C LEU A 13 15.64 7.86 -8.33
N ALA A 14 14.53 7.53 -8.99
CA ALA A 14 13.97 6.18 -8.94
C ALA A 14 14.92 5.13 -9.50
N GLN A 15 15.83 5.47 -10.41
CA GLN A 15 16.77 4.50 -11.00
C GLN A 15 17.73 3.90 -9.96
N SER A 16 18.05 4.62 -8.90
CA SER A 16 18.92 4.17 -7.81
C SER A 16 18.15 3.42 -6.69
N PHE A 17 16.82 3.47 -6.70
CA PHE A 17 16.01 2.83 -5.66
C PHE A 17 16.18 1.30 -5.68
N ASP A 18 16.40 0.72 -4.50
CA ASP A 18 16.53 -0.72 -4.33
C ASP A 18 15.95 -1.19 -2.99
N CYS A 19 14.82 -1.86 -3.03
CA CYS A 19 14.17 -2.48 -1.87
C CYS A 19 14.38 -4.01 -1.82
N GLU A 20 15.31 -4.56 -2.61
CA GLU A 20 15.61 -6.01 -2.73
C GLU A 20 14.47 -6.84 -3.36
N ASN A 21 13.41 -6.21 -3.84
CA ASN A 21 12.32 -6.85 -4.56
C ASN A 21 12.29 -6.35 -6.01
N PHE A 22 12.59 -7.26 -6.95
CA PHE A 22 12.69 -6.94 -8.37
C PHE A 22 11.39 -6.35 -8.96
N VAL A 23 10.24 -6.91 -8.59
CA VAL A 23 8.94 -6.45 -9.12
C VAL A 23 8.65 -5.03 -8.66
N ILE A 24 8.85 -4.75 -7.37
CA ILE A 24 8.61 -3.44 -6.76
C ILE A 24 9.60 -2.40 -7.30
N ASN A 25 10.89 -2.78 -7.41
CA ASN A 25 11.91 -1.92 -8.00
C ASN A 25 11.57 -1.54 -9.45
N ASN A 26 11.17 -2.52 -10.26
CA ASN A 26 10.82 -2.27 -11.66
C ASN A 26 9.60 -1.37 -11.80
N PHE A 27 8.58 -1.54 -10.96
CA PHE A 27 7.42 -0.65 -10.97
C PHE A 27 7.85 0.82 -10.80
N LEU A 28 8.60 1.14 -9.74
CA LEU A 28 9.00 2.53 -9.46
C LEU A 28 9.90 3.12 -10.57
N LYS A 29 10.74 2.28 -11.18
CA LYS A 29 11.69 2.70 -12.25
C LYS A 29 11.04 2.85 -13.61
N SER A 30 9.87 2.27 -13.82
CA SER A 30 9.14 2.30 -15.09
C SER A 30 8.22 3.52 -15.21
N SER A 31 7.61 3.66 -16.37
CA SER A 31 6.54 4.65 -16.59
C SER A 31 5.24 4.32 -15.84
N ASP A 32 5.07 3.07 -15.38
CA ASP A 32 3.86 2.62 -14.71
C ASP A 32 3.61 3.38 -13.39
N ALA A 33 4.69 3.74 -12.69
CA ALA A 33 4.61 4.55 -11.47
C ALA A 33 4.10 5.99 -11.72
N LEU A 34 4.12 6.45 -12.97
CA LEU A 34 3.59 7.75 -13.39
C LEU A 34 2.19 7.65 -14.01
N ASP A 35 1.77 6.43 -14.39
CA ASP A 35 0.47 6.20 -15.04
C ASP A 35 -0.66 6.22 -13.98
N PRO A 36 -1.60 7.18 -14.02
CA PRO A 36 -2.72 7.23 -13.08
C PRO A 36 -3.66 6.02 -13.19
N ASN A 37 -3.63 5.25 -14.28
CA ASN A 37 -4.37 3.99 -14.39
C ASN A 37 -3.78 2.86 -13.52
N GLN A 38 -2.51 2.99 -13.12
CA GLN A 38 -1.82 2.08 -12.20
C GLN A 38 -1.89 2.58 -10.74
N GLY A 39 -2.62 3.67 -10.48
CA GLY A 39 -2.70 4.31 -9.18
C GLY A 39 -1.87 5.59 -9.07
N ILE A 40 -1.85 6.16 -7.88
CA ILE A 40 -1.08 7.37 -7.59
C ILE A 40 0.09 7.01 -6.69
N THR A 41 1.29 7.33 -7.15
CA THR A 41 2.53 7.07 -6.41
C THR A 41 2.98 8.30 -5.62
N TYR A 42 3.33 8.06 -4.36
CA TYR A 42 3.98 9.03 -3.47
C TYR A 42 5.34 8.47 -3.05
N ILE A 43 6.32 9.36 -2.95
CA ILE A 43 7.68 9.02 -2.54
C ILE A 43 8.07 9.80 -1.30
N LEU A 44 8.86 9.17 -0.44
CA LEU A 44 9.55 9.80 0.68
C LEU A 44 10.98 10.15 0.22
N LEU A 45 11.29 11.42 0.21
CA LEU A 45 12.65 11.92 -0.05
C LEU A 45 13.42 12.10 1.24
N ASP A 46 14.74 11.91 1.18
CA ASP A 46 15.66 12.30 2.24
C ASP A 46 15.67 13.83 2.44
N ASP A 47 16.38 14.32 3.46
CA ASP A 47 16.42 15.76 3.78
C ASP A 47 17.09 16.61 2.68
N GLU A 48 18.00 16.01 1.95
CA GLU A 48 18.75 16.68 0.85
C GLU A 48 18.03 16.53 -0.52
N GLU A 49 16.95 15.79 -0.59
CA GLU A 49 16.19 15.45 -1.81
C GLU A 49 17.07 14.76 -2.89
N THR A 50 18.04 13.97 -2.44
CA THR A 50 19.01 13.30 -3.32
C THR A 50 18.66 11.83 -3.57
N GLN A 51 17.82 11.21 -2.72
CA GLN A 51 17.40 9.83 -2.85
C GLN A 51 15.96 9.61 -2.39
N ILE A 52 15.36 8.55 -2.93
CA ILE A 52 14.07 8.04 -2.47
C ILE A 52 14.31 7.04 -1.34
N VAL A 53 13.84 7.36 -0.14
CA VAL A 53 13.91 6.51 1.05
C VAL A 53 12.86 5.39 1.00
N GLY A 54 11.69 5.70 0.47
CA GLY A 54 10.62 4.74 0.28
C GLY A 54 9.49 5.32 -0.57
N PHE A 55 8.52 4.50 -0.87
CA PHE A 55 7.35 4.93 -1.63
C PHE A 55 6.13 4.07 -1.33
N TYR A 56 4.97 4.57 -1.69
CA TYR A 56 3.74 3.80 -1.80
C TYR A 56 2.95 4.20 -3.05
N ASN A 57 2.12 3.28 -3.53
CA ASN A 57 1.18 3.52 -4.62
C ASN A 57 -0.20 3.08 -4.18
N ILE A 58 -1.19 3.95 -4.37
CA ILE A 58 -2.57 3.68 -4.03
C ILE A 58 -3.46 3.72 -5.26
N GLY A 59 -4.40 2.80 -5.32
CA GLY A 59 -5.41 2.70 -6.35
C GLY A 59 -6.79 2.44 -5.76
N MET A 60 -7.77 2.19 -6.63
CA MET A 60 -9.14 1.86 -6.22
C MET A 60 -9.48 0.44 -6.64
N THR A 61 -10.19 -0.25 -5.77
CA THR A 61 -10.73 -1.59 -6.01
C THR A 61 -12.07 -1.77 -5.30
N ARG A 62 -12.55 -2.99 -5.25
CA ARG A 62 -13.79 -3.38 -4.57
C ARG A 62 -13.58 -4.70 -3.86
N ILE A 63 -14.11 -4.81 -2.66
CA ILE A 63 -14.23 -6.09 -1.95
C ILE A 63 -15.64 -6.61 -2.19
N ASP A 64 -15.73 -7.88 -2.56
CA ASP A 64 -16.97 -8.61 -2.77
C ASP A 64 -17.13 -9.71 -1.69
N GLN A 65 -18.36 -9.94 -1.25
CA GLN A 65 -18.74 -11.12 -0.50
C GLN A 65 -19.05 -12.26 -1.47
N THR A 66 -18.47 -13.41 -1.23
CA THR A 66 -18.72 -14.63 -1.99
C THR A 66 -19.80 -15.46 -1.29
N GLN A 67 -20.81 -15.88 -2.03
CA GLN A 67 -21.84 -16.82 -1.57
C GLN A 67 -21.93 -18.00 -2.53
N ILE A 68 -21.84 -19.21 -1.99
CA ILE A 68 -22.02 -20.44 -2.77
C ILE A 68 -23.44 -20.94 -2.54
N VAL A 69 -24.21 -21.04 -3.64
CA VAL A 69 -25.58 -21.61 -3.63
C VAL A 69 -25.58 -22.79 -4.58
N GLU A 70 -25.79 -23.99 -4.05
CA GLU A 70 -25.67 -25.27 -4.77
C GLU A 70 -24.25 -25.49 -5.34
N LYS A 71 -24.02 -25.16 -6.61
CA LYS A 71 -22.73 -25.28 -7.30
C LYS A 71 -22.26 -23.96 -7.91
N ASP A 72 -23.07 -22.91 -7.78
CA ASP A 72 -22.79 -21.61 -8.37
C ASP A 72 -22.23 -20.65 -7.32
N THR A 73 -21.26 -19.85 -7.74
CA THR A 73 -20.64 -18.80 -6.90
C THR A 73 -21.20 -17.45 -7.30
N TYR A 74 -21.77 -16.75 -6.34
CA TYR A 74 -22.30 -15.40 -6.49
C TYR A 74 -21.40 -14.39 -5.76
N TYR A 75 -21.23 -13.21 -6.34
CA TYR A 75 -20.41 -12.12 -5.80
C TYR A 75 -21.30 -10.92 -5.52
N TYR A 76 -21.27 -10.43 -4.29
CA TYR A 76 -22.03 -9.27 -3.85
C TYR A 76 -21.06 -8.18 -3.36
N PRO A 77 -21.16 -6.92 -3.86
CA PRO A 77 -20.29 -5.85 -3.38
C PRO A 77 -20.44 -5.62 -1.88
N MET A 78 -19.33 -5.69 -1.15
CA MET A 78 -19.27 -5.28 0.25
C MET A 78 -19.01 -3.77 0.37
N GLY A 79 -18.20 -3.22 -0.52
CA GLY A 79 -17.91 -1.79 -0.57
C GLY A 79 -16.72 -1.44 -1.46
N GLY A 80 -16.59 -0.16 -1.76
CA GLY A 80 -15.40 0.39 -2.38
C GLY A 80 -14.20 0.28 -1.44
N SER A 81 -13.03 0.09 -2.02
CA SER A 81 -11.77 -0.03 -1.29
C SER A 81 -10.67 0.77 -1.96
N VAL A 82 -9.81 1.40 -1.17
CA VAL A 82 -8.50 1.85 -1.63
C VAL A 82 -7.55 0.67 -1.48
N VAL A 83 -6.81 0.35 -2.54
CA VAL A 83 -5.78 -0.67 -2.51
C VAL A 83 -4.40 -0.02 -2.41
N ILE A 84 -3.58 -0.48 -1.48
CA ILE A 84 -2.15 -0.17 -1.45
C ILE A 84 -1.48 -1.19 -2.38
N ASN A 85 -1.21 -0.78 -3.63
CA ASN A 85 -0.60 -1.65 -4.64
C ASN A 85 0.85 -1.98 -4.30
N TYR A 86 1.57 -0.98 -3.79
CA TYR A 86 2.97 -1.10 -3.37
C TYR A 86 3.22 -0.21 -2.15
N LEU A 87 4.03 -0.70 -1.24
CA LEU A 87 4.68 0.07 -0.19
C LEU A 87 6.06 -0.54 0.02
N ALA A 88 7.10 0.26 -0.11
CA ALA A 88 8.47 -0.23 -0.01
C ALA A 88 9.41 0.82 0.55
N ILE A 89 10.48 0.32 1.16
CA ILE A 89 11.57 1.10 1.73
C ILE A 89 12.85 0.64 1.08
N THR A 90 13.75 1.56 0.74
CA THR A 90 15.07 1.19 0.25
C THR A 90 15.83 0.38 1.31
N LYS A 91 16.65 -0.57 0.88
CA LYS A 91 17.40 -1.50 1.74
C LYS A 91 18.21 -0.79 2.83
N ASP A 92 18.70 0.41 2.56
CA ASP A 92 19.54 1.18 3.49
C ASP A 92 18.76 1.69 4.71
N TYR A 93 17.40 1.70 4.65
CA TYR A 93 16.52 2.12 5.73
C TYR A 93 15.62 0.98 6.25
N LYS A 94 15.71 -0.22 5.67
CA LYS A 94 14.99 -1.39 6.17
C LYS A 94 15.36 -1.67 7.63
N HIS A 95 14.34 -1.99 8.44
CA HIS A 95 14.48 -2.30 9.87
C HIS A 95 15.08 -1.18 10.72
N HIS A 96 15.33 0.00 10.18
CA HIS A 96 15.78 1.13 10.96
C HIS A 96 14.60 1.81 11.65
N GLN A 97 14.80 2.16 12.93
CA GLN A 97 13.84 2.96 13.68
C GLN A 97 13.79 4.38 13.11
N TYR A 98 12.56 4.87 12.86
CA TYR A 98 12.35 6.27 12.49
C TYR A 98 12.56 7.20 13.70
N ILE A 99 12.08 6.77 14.88
CA ILE A 99 12.33 7.43 16.16
C ILE A 99 13.28 6.53 16.98
N PRO A 100 14.52 6.97 17.23
CA PRO A 100 15.47 6.16 17.99
C PRO A 100 14.95 5.77 19.37
N GLY A 101 15.01 4.47 19.69
CA GLY A 101 14.55 3.93 20.96
C GLY A 101 13.07 3.54 21.00
N GLU A 102 12.29 3.84 19.97
CA GLU A 102 10.89 3.47 19.85
C GLU A 102 10.68 2.30 18.89
N LYS A 103 9.60 1.54 19.07
CA LYS A 103 9.16 0.51 18.11
C LYS A 103 8.39 1.14 16.96
N TYR A 104 8.95 2.20 16.37
CA TYR A 104 8.41 2.92 15.24
C TYR A 104 9.47 3.02 14.15
N TYR A 105 9.22 2.35 13.05
CA TYR A 105 10.20 2.15 11.97
C TYR A 105 9.81 2.96 10.73
N TYR A 106 10.70 3.08 9.76
CA TYR A 106 10.41 3.77 8.50
C TYR A 106 9.18 3.18 7.78
N GLY A 107 8.91 1.87 7.93
CA GLY A 107 7.72 1.24 7.38
C GLY A 107 6.43 1.79 7.98
N ASP A 108 6.40 1.95 9.29
CA ASP A 108 5.26 2.53 10.00
C ASP A 108 5.06 3.99 9.61
N TYR A 109 6.15 4.76 9.48
CA TYR A 109 6.09 6.16 9.07
C TYR A 109 5.53 6.35 7.67
N ILE A 110 5.94 5.49 6.70
CA ILE A 110 5.42 5.53 5.33
C ILE A 110 3.97 5.07 5.27
N LEU A 111 3.61 4.02 6.03
CA LEU A 111 2.23 3.55 6.10
C LEU A 111 1.30 4.59 6.72
N ASN A 112 1.76 5.30 7.76
CA ASN A 112 0.98 6.36 8.40
C ASN A 112 0.65 7.50 7.41
N ASP A 113 1.64 8.01 6.64
CA ASP A 113 1.36 9.02 5.60
C ASP A 113 0.40 8.49 4.53
N CYS A 114 0.54 7.20 4.14
CA CYS A 114 -0.38 6.56 3.21
C CYS A 114 -1.82 6.55 3.76
N GLU A 115 -2.00 6.15 5.01
CA GLU A 115 -3.31 6.13 5.68
C GLU A 115 -3.89 7.54 5.84
N GLU A 116 -3.08 8.54 6.17
CA GLU A 116 -3.50 9.97 6.20
C GLU A 116 -4.02 10.43 4.84
N LYS A 117 -3.32 10.10 3.75
CA LYS A 117 -3.77 10.40 2.38
C LYS A 117 -5.08 9.70 2.04
N ILE A 118 -5.25 8.45 2.47
CA ILE A 118 -6.49 7.69 2.28
C ILE A 118 -7.63 8.35 3.05
N CYS A 119 -7.42 8.82 4.27
CA CYS A 119 -8.42 9.58 5.04
C CYS A 119 -8.79 10.90 4.37
N GLU A 120 -7.84 11.61 3.75
CA GLU A 120 -8.13 12.80 2.95
C GLU A 120 -9.00 12.48 1.72
N LEU A 121 -8.76 11.33 1.07
CA LEU A 121 -9.59 10.86 -0.04
C LEU A 121 -11.00 10.49 0.41
N ARG A 122 -11.15 9.87 1.59
CA ARG A 122 -12.46 9.52 2.17
C ARG A 122 -13.40 10.72 2.29
N LYS A 123 -12.86 11.91 2.54
CA LYS A 123 -13.65 13.16 2.60
C LYS A 123 -14.21 13.59 1.24
N LYS A 124 -13.70 13.03 0.14
CA LYS A 124 -14.07 13.40 -1.24
C LYS A 124 -14.88 12.32 -1.95
N ILE A 125 -14.61 11.07 -1.65
CA ILE A 125 -15.27 9.90 -2.25
C ILE A 125 -15.56 8.86 -1.18
N GLY A 126 -16.70 8.18 -1.31
CA GLY A 126 -17.11 7.11 -0.36
C GLY A 126 -16.43 5.79 -0.67
N PHE A 127 -15.80 5.21 0.33
CA PHE A 127 -15.29 3.83 0.34
C PHE A 127 -15.17 3.36 1.80
N SER A 128 -15.09 2.06 2.03
CA SER A 128 -15.17 1.48 3.38
C SER A 128 -13.88 0.85 3.83
N PHE A 129 -13.03 0.39 2.89
CA PHE A 129 -11.89 -0.45 3.21
C PHE A 129 -10.60 0.10 2.65
N ILE A 130 -9.51 -0.18 3.36
CA ILE A 130 -8.16 -0.21 2.82
C ILE A 130 -7.80 -1.69 2.67
N MET A 131 -7.19 -2.06 1.56
CA MET A 131 -6.72 -3.42 1.36
C MET A 131 -5.30 -3.45 0.80
N ILE A 132 -4.62 -4.55 1.04
CA ILE A 132 -3.30 -4.84 0.52
C ILE A 132 -3.12 -6.33 0.25
N SER A 133 -2.36 -6.68 -0.78
CA SER A 133 -1.79 -8.01 -0.95
C SER A 133 -0.34 -7.97 -0.46
N SER A 134 -0.13 -8.38 0.78
CA SER A 134 1.18 -8.29 1.44
C SER A 134 2.09 -9.45 1.04
N THR A 135 3.38 -9.17 0.92
CA THR A 135 4.41 -10.22 0.91
C THR A 135 4.57 -10.80 2.32
N GLU A 136 5.21 -11.98 2.43
CA GLU A 136 5.55 -12.58 3.73
C GLU A 136 6.37 -11.61 4.60
N GLU A 137 7.33 -10.91 4.02
CA GLU A 137 8.15 -9.92 4.74
C GLU A 137 7.31 -8.72 5.23
N GLY A 138 6.33 -8.29 4.44
CA GLY A 138 5.46 -7.14 4.77
C GLY A 138 4.35 -7.48 5.76
N TYR A 139 4.01 -8.75 5.96
CA TYR A 139 2.87 -9.18 6.78
C TYR A 139 2.92 -8.60 8.19
N HIS A 140 4.07 -8.67 8.87
CA HIS A 140 4.25 -8.14 10.21
C HIS A 140 4.06 -6.63 10.33
N LEU A 141 4.36 -5.88 9.27
CA LEU A 141 4.10 -4.44 9.24
C LEU A 141 2.60 -4.15 9.34
N TYR A 142 1.82 -4.84 8.52
CA TYR A 142 0.39 -4.56 8.42
C TYR A 142 -0.41 -5.24 9.52
N HIS A 143 -0.29 -6.54 9.67
CA HIS A 143 -1.09 -7.33 10.60
C HIS A 143 -0.70 -7.09 12.06
N ASP A 144 0.57 -7.32 12.42
CA ASP A 144 0.98 -7.34 13.83
C ASP A 144 1.15 -5.96 14.44
N ARG A 145 1.54 -4.96 13.63
CA ARG A 145 1.84 -3.62 14.14
C ARG A 145 0.80 -2.57 13.81
N ASN A 146 0.12 -2.71 12.67
CA ASN A 146 -0.82 -1.70 12.19
C ASN A 146 -2.27 -2.21 12.08
N PHE A 147 -2.56 -3.40 12.68
CA PHE A 147 -3.90 -3.92 12.92
C PHE A 147 -4.77 -4.09 11.66
N TYR A 148 -4.15 -4.56 10.56
CA TYR A 148 -4.88 -5.05 9.40
C TYR A 148 -5.32 -6.47 9.66
N ASP A 149 -6.54 -6.81 9.31
CA ASP A 149 -7.10 -8.15 9.45
C ASP A 149 -6.87 -8.98 8.19
N ASP A 150 -6.72 -10.30 8.34
CA ASP A 150 -6.75 -11.23 7.21
C ASP A 150 -8.14 -11.23 6.57
N PHE A 151 -8.19 -11.45 5.24
CA PHE A 151 -9.45 -11.65 4.56
C PHE A 151 -10.17 -12.89 5.11
N GLU A 152 -11.46 -12.74 5.37
CA GLU A 152 -12.34 -13.84 5.73
C GLU A 152 -12.64 -14.73 4.51
N ASP A 153 -12.97 -16.01 4.73
CA ASP A 153 -13.24 -17.00 3.66
C ASP A 153 -14.31 -16.55 2.66
N TYR A 154 -15.25 -15.70 3.10
CA TYR A 154 -16.32 -15.16 2.25
C TYR A 154 -15.91 -13.89 1.49
N MET A 155 -14.75 -13.32 1.76
CA MET A 155 -14.26 -12.12 1.08
C MET A 155 -13.51 -12.49 -0.19
N SER A 156 -13.71 -11.70 -1.23
CA SER A 156 -12.98 -11.83 -2.48
C SER A 156 -12.72 -10.48 -3.13
N ILE A 157 -11.70 -10.43 -3.94
CA ILE A 157 -11.40 -9.27 -4.78
C ILE A 157 -11.07 -9.75 -6.18
N PHE A 158 -11.26 -8.84 -7.14
CA PHE A 158 -10.86 -9.08 -8.51
C PHE A 158 -9.38 -8.71 -8.66
N LEU A 159 -8.50 -9.69 -8.41
CA LEU A 159 -7.05 -9.55 -8.57
C LEU A 159 -6.56 -10.24 -9.84
N LYS A 160 -5.48 -9.71 -10.40
CA LYS A 160 -4.69 -10.45 -11.38
C LYS A 160 -4.07 -11.69 -10.72
N GLU A 161 -3.85 -12.76 -11.48
CA GLU A 161 -3.26 -14.01 -10.98
C GLU A 161 -1.90 -13.81 -10.26
N SER A 162 -1.11 -12.80 -10.69
CA SER A 162 0.18 -12.43 -10.08
C SER A 162 0.04 -11.96 -8.64
N ASP A 163 -1.10 -11.36 -8.29
CA ASP A 163 -1.30 -10.69 -7.00
C ASP A 163 -1.93 -11.62 -5.96
N LYS A 164 -2.34 -12.82 -6.38
CA LYS A 164 -2.93 -13.85 -5.52
C LYS A 164 -1.93 -14.61 -4.63
N LYS A 165 -0.63 -14.32 -4.75
CA LYS A 165 0.43 -15.02 -4.00
C LYS A 165 0.76 -14.42 -2.63
N GLY A 166 0.18 -13.28 -2.30
CA GLY A 166 0.39 -12.60 -1.04
C GLY A 166 -0.72 -12.87 -0.03
N HIS A 167 -0.49 -12.42 1.20
CA HIS A 167 -1.52 -12.35 2.23
C HIS A 167 -2.48 -11.21 1.91
N LEU A 168 -3.76 -11.51 1.70
CA LEU A 168 -4.79 -10.50 1.52
C LEU A 168 -5.20 -9.97 2.89
N LEU A 169 -4.95 -8.69 3.09
CA LEU A 169 -5.27 -8.01 4.34
C LEU A 169 -6.19 -6.82 4.06
N TYR A 170 -7.02 -6.48 5.04
CA TYR A 170 -7.87 -5.31 4.98
C TYR A 170 -7.94 -4.58 6.32
N LYS A 171 -8.39 -3.33 6.27
CA LYS A 171 -8.70 -2.51 7.45
C LYS A 171 -9.91 -1.66 7.12
N TRP A 172 -10.82 -1.48 8.08
CA TRP A 172 -11.89 -0.52 7.95
C TRP A 172 -11.32 0.90 8.02
N VAL A 173 -11.76 1.77 7.11
CA VAL A 173 -11.30 3.17 7.13
C VAL A 173 -11.77 3.90 8.39
N ASP A 174 -12.92 3.49 8.93
CA ASP A 174 -13.47 4.08 10.15
C ASP A 174 -12.64 3.72 11.41
N ASP A 175 -11.75 2.71 11.32
CA ASP A 175 -10.83 2.33 12.40
C ASP A 175 -9.51 3.15 12.37
N LEU A 176 -9.35 4.04 11.39
CA LEU A 176 -8.22 4.97 11.36
C LEU A 176 -8.49 6.13 12.31
N GLU A 177 -7.85 6.12 13.46
CA GLU A 177 -7.87 7.21 14.42
C GLU A 177 -6.78 8.23 14.05
N PHE A 178 -7.16 9.27 13.31
CA PHE A 178 -6.33 10.47 13.17
C PHE A 178 -7.00 11.61 13.97
N GLU A 179 -6.36 12.00 15.06
CA GLU A 179 -6.71 13.21 15.80
C GLU A 179 -6.41 14.50 15.02
#